data_6652c3eb49f311caaa7d7ca81abc7daa
#
_entry.id   6652c3eb49f311caaa7d7ca81abc7daa
#
_cell.length_a   1.000
_cell.length_b   1.000
_cell.length_c   1.000
_cell.angle_alpha   90.00
_cell.angle_beta   90.00
_cell.angle_gamma   90.00
#
_symmetry.space_group_name_H-M   'P 1'
#
loop_
_entity.id
_entity.type
_entity.pdbx_description
1 polymer ?
#
loop_
_entity_poly.entity_id
_entity_poly.type
_entity_poly.pdbx_seq_one_letter_code
_entity_poly.pdbx_strand_id
1 'polypeptide(L)'
;MGETCSDFFVYGKSIRLCPDVPVPVFVPEKKVENPGMAGNTAKNLEALGVRVDLIHQSTPITKTRYVESKLNYTFLRVDEGENEVLPFDAEERPLMDYDAVVISDYGKGFLTKERIESYCSGHPNTFVDTKKRLGDWCKKARVIKINSTEFEATKDYIKLDEWVDKLIVTLGDRGCMYRMEWGFHYYPVEQVDVLTCP
;
A
#
# COMPACT_ATOMS: atom_id res chain seq x y z
N MET A 1 7.80 5.47 5.81
CA MET A 1 6.92 6.67 5.79
C MET A 1 5.77 6.41 4.84
N GLY A 2 4.59 6.96 5.13
CA GLY A 2 3.42 6.85 4.25
C GLY A 2 2.11 6.88 5.02
N GLU A 3 1.00 6.84 4.29
CA GLU A 3 -0.31 6.80 4.93
C GLU A 3 -0.54 5.46 5.64
N THR A 4 -1.17 5.52 6.81
CA THR A 4 -1.62 4.36 7.59
C THR A 4 -3.12 4.31 7.69
N CYS A 5 -3.69 3.14 7.88
CA CYS A 5 -5.11 3.00 8.23
C CYS A 5 -5.31 1.84 9.20
N SER A 6 -6.44 1.85 9.91
CA SER A 6 -6.96 0.67 10.59
C SER A 6 -7.92 -0.08 9.67
N ASP A 7 -7.55 -1.29 9.29
CA ASP A 7 -8.40 -2.21 8.52
C ASP A 7 -9.26 -3.03 9.48
N PHE A 8 -10.55 -2.72 9.57
CA PHE A 8 -11.52 -3.45 10.38
C PHE A 8 -12.25 -4.50 9.54
N PHE A 9 -12.30 -5.73 10.05
CA PHE A 9 -13.13 -6.80 9.52
C PHE A 9 -14.20 -7.12 10.56
N VAL A 10 -15.43 -6.79 10.25
CA VAL A 10 -16.61 -7.07 11.07
C VAL A 10 -17.28 -8.30 10.49
N TYR A 11 -17.05 -9.46 11.10
CA TYR A 11 -17.67 -10.71 10.71
C TYR A 11 -19.05 -10.81 11.34
N GLY A 12 -20.01 -11.33 10.57
CA GLY A 12 -21.38 -11.45 11.03
C GLY A 12 -22.27 -12.20 10.05
N LYS A 13 -23.56 -12.14 10.30
CA LYS A 13 -24.60 -12.82 9.51
C LYS A 13 -25.67 -11.85 9.07
N SER A 14 -26.25 -12.15 7.91
CA SER A 14 -27.46 -11.50 7.45
C SER A 14 -28.50 -12.57 7.13
N ILE A 15 -29.45 -12.78 8.05
CA ILE A 15 -30.47 -13.83 7.95
C ILE A 15 -31.87 -13.30 7.64
N ARG A 16 -32.04 -11.98 7.55
CA ARG A 16 -33.31 -11.35 7.23
C ARG A 16 -33.11 -10.01 6.51
N LEU A 17 -34.15 -9.58 5.83
CA LEU A 17 -34.23 -8.23 5.26
C LEU A 17 -34.85 -7.25 6.29
N CYS A 18 -34.54 -5.97 6.09
CA CYS A 18 -35.22 -4.89 6.81
C CYS A 18 -36.69 -4.86 6.41
N PRO A 19 -37.65 -4.65 7.35
CA PRO A 19 -39.09 -4.58 7.03
C PRO A 19 -39.44 -3.41 6.12
N ASP A 20 -38.75 -2.28 6.29
CA ASP A 20 -39.10 -1.01 5.65
C ASP A 20 -38.50 -0.85 4.25
N VAL A 21 -37.33 -1.50 4.00
CA VAL A 21 -36.61 -1.43 2.72
C VAL A 21 -35.91 -2.76 2.46
N PRO A 22 -35.73 -3.20 1.19
CA PRO A 22 -35.18 -4.51 0.85
C PRO A 22 -33.64 -4.55 0.99
N VAL A 23 -33.12 -4.23 2.17
CA VAL A 23 -31.71 -4.31 2.49
C VAL A 23 -31.45 -5.39 3.55
N PRO A 24 -30.30 -6.08 3.51
CA PRO A 24 -29.96 -7.07 4.52
C PRO A 24 -29.72 -6.42 5.89
N VAL A 25 -30.24 -7.05 6.95
CA VAL A 25 -29.93 -6.69 8.33
C VAL A 25 -28.71 -7.50 8.75
N PHE A 26 -27.58 -6.82 8.91
CA PHE A 26 -26.34 -7.43 9.34
C PHE A 26 -26.24 -7.46 10.87
N VAL A 27 -25.96 -8.65 11.42
CA VAL A 27 -25.75 -8.87 12.85
C VAL A 27 -24.28 -9.21 13.07
N PRO A 28 -23.48 -8.29 13.66
CA PRO A 28 -22.05 -8.52 13.90
C PRO A 28 -21.83 -9.57 15.00
N GLU A 29 -20.81 -10.42 14.80
CA GLU A 29 -20.40 -11.47 15.72
C GLU A 29 -18.97 -11.26 16.26
N LYS A 30 -18.07 -10.78 15.40
CA LYS A 30 -16.65 -10.59 15.73
C LYS A 30 -16.11 -9.40 14.97
N LYS A 31 -15.24 -8.61 15.60
CA LYS A 31 -14.46 -7.55 14.96
C LYS A 31 -12.97 -7.85 15.08
N VAL A 32 -12.25 -7.73 13.99
CA VAL A 32 -10.78 -7.86 13.92
C VAL A 32 -10.23 -6.57 13.36
N GLU A 33 -9.13 -6.09 13.93
CA GLU A 33 -8.40 -4.91 13.45
C GLU A 33 -7.00 -5.34 13.00
N ASN A 34 -6.60 -4.86 11.83
CA ASN A 34 -5.25 -5.03 11.31
C ASN A 34 -4.68 -3.66 10.91
N PRO A 35 -3.37 -3.44 11.07
CA PRO A 35 -2.74 -2.27 10.47
C PRO A 35 -2.77 -2.39 8.94
N GLY A 36 -3.16 -1.32 8.28
CA GLY A 36 -3.18 -1.24 6.82
C GLY A 36 -2.16 -0.23 6.27
N MET A 37 -2.01 -0.21 4.95
CA MET A 37 -1.12 0.70 4.23
C MET A 37 0.33 0.64 4.76
N ALA A 38 0.98 1.79 5.02
CA ALA A 38 2.34 1.85 5.57
C ALA A 38 2.47 1.18 6.95
N GLY A 39 1.39 1.11 7.73
CA GLY A 39 1.35 0.38 9.00
C GLY A 39 1.58 -1.13 8.81
N ASN A 40 0.99 -1.72 7.77
CA ASN A 40 1.25 -3.12 7.43
C ASN A 40 2.70 -3.34 6.94
N THR A 41 3.23 -2.40 6.17
CA THR A 41 4.64 -2.44 5.73
C THR A 41 5.59 -2.39 6.93
N ALA A 42 5.34 -1.50 7.90
CA ALA A 42 6.11 -1.41 9.13
C ALA A 42 6.08 -2.74 9.92
N LYS A 43 4.89 -3.31 10.12
CA LYS A 43 4.73 -4.59 10.82
C LYS A 43 5.47 -5.74 10.13
N ASN A 44 5.50 -5.78 8.81
CA ASN A 44 6.25 -6.78 8.07
C ASN A 44 7.77 -6.62 8.24
N LEU A 45 8.27 -5.39 8.25
CA LEU A 45 9.69 -5.11 8.51
C LEU A 45 10.09 -5.49 9.94
N GLU A 46 9.26 -5.16 10.92
CA GLU A 46 9.46 -5.56 12.32
C GLU A 46 9.49 -7.08 12.47
N ALA A 47 8.62 -7.81 11.77
CA ALA A 47 8.61 -9.28 11.78
C ALA A 47 9.89 -9.88 11.16
N LEU A 48 10.60 -9.13 10.32
CA LEU A 48 11.93 -9.49 9.80
C LEU A 48 13.08 -9.06 10.73
N GLY A 49 12.79 -8.53 11.92
CA GLY A 49 13.77 -8.10 12.91
C GLY A 49 14.33 -6.69 12.66
N VAL A 50 13.74 -5.90 11.79
CA VAL A 50 14.14 -4.52 11.51
C VAL A 50 13.50 -3.60 12.55
N ARG A 51 14.29 -2.68 13.15
CA ARG A 51 13.73 -1.59 13.96
C ARG A 51 13.14 -0.53 13.04
N VAL A 52 11.88 -0.17 13.26
CA VAL A 52 11.12 0.74 12.40
C VAL A 52 10.67 1.99 13.17
N ASP A 53 11.00 3.16 12.64
CA ASP A 53 10.41 4.43 13.02
C ASP A 53 9.35 4.80 11.98
N LEU A 54 8.08 4.61 12.29
CA LEU A 54 6.98 4.87 11.36
C LEU A 54 6.54 6.33 11.42
N ILE A 55 6.66 7.03 10.29
CA ILE A 55 6.18 8.40 10.12
C ILE A 55 4.94 8.36 9.22
N HIS A 56 3.81 8.83 9.75
CA HIS A 56 2.52 8.78 9.08
C HIS A 56 1.67 10.03 9.39
N GLN A 57 0.53 10.18 8.73
CA GLN A 57 -0.42 11.25 8.98
C GLN A 57 -1.03 11.15 10.40
N SER A 58 -1.43 12.30 10.93
CA SER A 58 -2.15 12.37 12.21
C SER A 58 -3.64 12.06 12.08
N THR A 59 -4.22 12.36 10.91
CA THR A 59 -5.64 12.07 10.61
C THR A 59 -5.87 10.57 10.56
N PRO A 60 -6.77 10.00 11.37
CA PRO A 60 -7.07 8.58 11.31
C PRO A 60 -7.80 8.22 10.01
N ILE A 61 -7.33 7.17 9.35
CA ILE A 61 -8.03 6.55 8.24
C ILE A 61 -8.55 5.19 8.69
N THR A 62 -9.80 4.89 8.43
CA THR A 62 -10.39 3.58 8.71
C THR A 62 -10.98 2.96 7.46
N LYS A 63 -10.89 1.64 7.37
CA LYS A 63 -11.50 0.82 6.32
C LYS A 63 -12.22 -0.33 6.97
N THR A 64 -13.54 -0.26 7.00
CA THR A 64 -14.38 -1.26 7.65
C THR A 64 -15.05 -2.15 6.60
N ARG A 65 -14.77 -3.46 6.66
CA ARG A 65 -15.41 -4.48 5.83
C ARG A 65 -16.38 -5.28 6.67
N TYR A 66 -17.64 -5.35 6.22
CA TYR A 66 -18.66 -6.19 6.80
C TYR A 66 -18.70 -7.51 6.01
N VAL A 67 -18.28 -8.59 6.67
CA VAL A 67 -17.99 -9.88 6.04
C VAL A 67 -18.96 -10.96 6.54
N GLU A 68 -19.48 -11.74 5.62
CA GLU A 68 -20.28 -12.91 5.96
C GLU A 68 -19.41 -14.00 6.59
N SER A 69 -19.80 -14.47 7.81
CA SER A 69 -18.93 -15.33 8.65
C SER A 69 -18.67 -16.72 8.07
N LYS A 70 -19.53 -17.26 7.19
CA LYS A 70 -19.39 -18.63 6.65
C LYS A 70 -18.68 -18.66 5.31
N LEU A 71 -19.04 -17.74 4.41
CA LEU A 71 -18.58 -17.71 3.03
C LEU A 71 -17.46 -16.69 2.80
N ASN A 72 -17.14 -15.90 3.84
CA ASN A 72 -16.09 -14.87 3.80
C ASN A 72 -16.23 -13.84 2.66
N TYR A 73 -17.44 -13.55 2.19
CA TYR A 73 -17.63 -12.49 1.22
C TYR A 73 -18.00 -11.16 1.89
N THR A 74 -17.54 -10.06 1.32
CA THR A 74 -17.78 -8.72 1.84
C THR A 74 -19.12 -8.18 1.35
N PHE A 75 -20.03 -7.86 2.27
CA PHE A 75 -21.31 -7.20 1.97
C PHE A 75 -21.14 -5.71 1.66
N LEU A 76 -20.31 -5.05 2.44
CA LEU A 76 -20.11 -3.61 2.39
C LEU A 76 -18.69 -3.27 2.87
N ARG A 77 -18.10 -2.29 2.23
CA ARG A 77 -16.90 -1.62 2.71
C ARG A 77 -17.18 -0.14 2.91
N VAL A 78 -16.74 0.39 4.04
CA VAL A 78 -16.83 1.80 4.41
C VAL A 78 -15.40 2.32 4.60
N ASP A 79 -15.04 3.36 3.86
CA ASP A 79 -13.74 4.04 3.96
C ASP A 79 -13.97 5.45 4.52
N GLU A 80 -13.23 5.82 5.58
CA GLU A 80 -13.36 7.09 6.27
C GLU A 80 -12.00 7.75 6.45
N GLY A 81 -11.97 9.09 6.48
CA GLY A 81 -10.78 9.91 6.75
C GLY A 81 -9.81 10.09 5.56
N GLU A 82 -9.98 9.39 4.45
CA GLU A 82 -9.03 9.45 3.33
C GLU A 82 -8.90 10.84 2.69
N ASN A 83 -9.97 11.64 2.69
CA ASN A 83 -10.00 12.96 2.08
C ASN A 83 -9.55 14.08 3.02
N GLU A 84 -9.23 13.75 4.27
CA GLU A 84 -8.85 14.70 5.31
C GLU A 84 -7.34 14.71 5.59
N VAL A 85 -6.59 13.92 4.84
CA VAL A 85 -5.14 13.78 5.00
C VAL A 85 -4.44 15.06 4.55
N LEU A 86 -3.67 15.65 5.48
CA LEU A 86 -2.85 16.81 5.18
C LEU A 86 -1.45 16.38 4.71
N PRO A 87 -0.81 17.18 3.82
CA PRO A 87 0.56 16.96 3.43
C PRO A 87 1.51 16.97 4.63
N PHE A 88 2.53 16.13 4.56
CA PHE A 88 3.58 16.10 5.57
C PHE A 88 4.43 17.37 5.50
N ASP A 89 4.37 18.16 6.56
CA ASP A 89 5.03 19.46 6.70
C ASP A 89 5.93 19.52 7.95
N ALA A 90 6.51 18.41 8.35
CA ALA A 90 7.48 18.43 9.44
C ALA A 90 8.90 18.76 8.94
N GLU A 91 9.71 19.36 9.83
CA GLU A 91 11.14 19.59 9.60
C GLU A 91 11.83 18.28 9.19
N GLU A 92 12.85 18.41 8.34
CA GLU A 92 13.61 17.26 7.85
C GLU A 92 14.29 16.55 9.03
N ARG A 93 13.95 15.29 9.23
CA ARG A 93 14.71 14.43 10.13
C ARG A 93 16.05 14.08 9.48
N PRO A 94 17.12 13.88 10.26
CA PRO A 94 18.41 13.45 9.72
C PRO A 94 18.27 12.03 9.12
N LEU A 95 17.94 11.96 7.84
CA LEU A 95 17.70 10.69 7.14
C LEU A 95 18.91 9.75 7.19
N MET A 96 20.12 10.32 7.26
CA MET A 96 21.37 9.58 7.29
C MET A 96 21.62 8.81 8.60
N ASP A 97 20.78 9.02 9.61
CA ASP A 97 20.81 8.22 10.86
C ASP A 97 20.10 6.86 10.69
N TYR A 98 19.45 6.63 9.56
CA TYR A 98 18.78 5.38 9.22
C TYR A 98 19.57 4.59 8.19
N ASP A 99 19.51 3.26 8.26
CA ASP A 99 20.10 2.36 7.25
C ASP A 99 19.35 2.38 5.92
N ALA A 100 18.04 2.65 5.99
CA ALA A 100 17.17 2.74 4.82
C ALA A 100 15.94 3.63 5.09
N VAL A 101 15.41 4.20 4.02
CA VAL A 101 14.12 4.90 4.00
C VAL A 101 13.14 4.11 3.14
N VAL A 102 12.01 3.70 3.71
CA VAL A 102 10.94 3.01 3.01
C VAL A 102 9.73 3.93 2.88
N ILE A 103 9.33 4.22 1.66
CA ILE A 103 8.16 5.03 1.31
C ILE A 103 7.05 4.10 0.83
N SER A 104 5.91 4.13 1.52
CA SER A 104 4.70 3.39 1.19
C SER A 104 3.57 4.40 0.97
N ASP A 105 3.51 4.94 -0.24
CA ASP A 105 2.63 6.05 -0.63
C ASP A 105 1.36 5.52 -1.28
N TYR A 106 0.25 5.68 -0.60
CA TYR A 106 -1.09 5.29 -1.08
C TYR A 106 -1.82 6.43 -1.80
N GLY A 107 -1.15 7.58 -2.01
CA GLY A 107 -1.68 8.69 -2.78
C GLY A 107 -2.85 9.40 -2.12
N LYS A 108 -2.94 9.38 -0.78
CA LYS A 108 -4.00 10.07 -0.02
C LYS A 108 -3.63 11.52 0.33
N GLY A 109 -2.44 11.98 -0.09
CA GLY A 109 -2.02 13.37 0.06
C GLY A 109 -0.95 13.60 1.11
N PHE A 110 -0.58 12.61 1.92
CA PHE A 110 0.45 12.75 2.95
C PHE A 110 1.83 13.07 2.36
N LEU A 111 2.25 12.37 1.31
CA LEU A 111 3.52 12.62 0.63
C LEU A 111 3.30 13.24 -0.74
N THR A 112 3.86 14.43 -0.98
CA THR A 112 3.92 15.02 -2.32
C THR A 112 5.06 14.41 -3.14
N LYS A 113 5.07 14.62 -4.47
CA LYS A 113 6.17 14.17 -5.35
C LYS A 113 7.49 14.82 -4.95
N GLU A 114 7.46 16.11 -4.65
CA GLU A 114 8.61 16.91 -4.24
C GLU A 114 9.21 16.37 -2.94
N ARG A 115 8.36 15.97 -1.99
CA ARG A 115 8.81 15.39 -0.73
C ARG A 115 9.45 14.01 -0.95
N ILE A 116 8.87 13.17 -1.78
CA ILE A 116 9.46 11.87 -2.14
C ILE A 116 10.80 12.07 -2.88
N GLU A 117 10.88 13.04 -3.80
CA GLU A 117 12.12 13.39 -4.50
C GLU A 117 13.24 13.82 -3.55
N SER A 118 12.90 14.64 -2.55
CA SER A 118 13.84 15.04 -1.49
C SER A 118 14.41 13.82 -0.77
N TYR A 119 13.56 12.87 -0.37
CA TYR A 119 14.01 11.63 0.29
C TYR A 119 14.86 10.75 -0.63
N CYS A 120 14.46 10.56 -1.89
CA CYS A 120 15.26 9.81 -2.87
C CYS A 120 16.62 10.45 -3.15
N SER A 121 16.71 11.78 -3.03
CA SER A 121 17.97 12.52 -3.21
C SER A 121 18.82 12.55 -1.94
N GLY A 122 18.17 12.56 -0.77
CA GLY A 122 18.80 12.72 0.53
C GLY A 122 19.30 11.41 1.14
N HIS A 123 18.85 10.23 0.66
CA HIS A 123 19.27 8.95 1.20
C HIS A 123 19.49 7.88 0.10
N PRO A 124 20.67 7.23 0.02
CA PRO A 124 21.01 6.29 -1.06
C PRO A 124 20.18 5.00 -1.04
N ASN A 125 19.69 4.60 0.13
CA ASN A 125 18.86 3.40 0.30
C ASN A 125 17.39 3.76 0.47
N THR A 126 16.82 4.56 -0.44
CA THR A 126 15.40 4.88 -0.45
C THR A 126 14.63 3.90 -1.34
N PHE A 127 13.67 3.21 -0.75
CA PHE A 127 12.77 2.26 -1.41
C PHE A 127 11.38 2.87 -1.50
N VAL A 128 10.75 2.81 -2.69
CA VAL A 128 9.47 3.48 -2.95
C VAL A 128 8.43 2.49 -3.45
N ASP A 129 7.30 2.42 -2.76
CA ASP A 129 6.02 1.86 -3.24
C ASP A 129 5.03 3.03 -3.35
N THR A 130 4.48 3.29 -4.54
CA THR A 130 3.64 4.47 -4.75
C THR A 130 2.48 4.20 -5.70
N LYS A 131 1.36 4.86 -5.43
CA LYS A 131 0.18 4.92 -6.32
C LYS A 131 0.30 6.04 -7.37
N LYS A 132 1.31 6.89 -7.24
CA LYS A 132 1.52 7.99 -8.19
C LYS A 132 2.16 7.47 -9.48
N ARG A 133 1.82 8.11 -10.60
CA ARG A 133 2.52 7.86 -11.86
C ARG A 133 4.00 8.19 -11.71
N LEU A 134 4.87 7.26 -12.09
CA LEU A 134 6.32 7.42 -12.02
C LEU A 134 6.80 8.57 -12.93
N GLY A 135 7.97 9.11 -12.62
CA GLY A 135 8.61 10.18 -13.33
C GLY A 135 9.98 10.51 -12.73
N ASP A 136 10.59 11.60 -13.16
CA ASP A 136 11.94 11.98 -12.75
C ASP A 136 12.07 12.17 -11.23
N TRP A 137 11.00 12.58 -10.58
CA TRP A 137 10.91 12.80 -9.14
C TRP A 137 11.27 11.57 -8.28
N CYS A 138 11.16 10.36 -8.79
CA CYS A 138 11.49 9.14 -8.04
C CYS A 138 12.67 8.34 -8.62
N LYS A 139 13.30 8.78 -9.70
CA LYS A 139 14.42 8.07 -10.36
C LYS A 139 15.64 7.82 -9.46
N LYS A 140 15.87 8.65 -8.45
CA LYS A 140 16.98 8.49 -7.52
C LYS A 140 16.72 7.44 -6.45
N ALA A 141 15.51 6.90 -6.34
CA ALA A 141 15.24 5.77 -5.47
C ALA A 141 16.15 4.58 -5.82
N ARG A 142 16.55 3.82 -4.82
CA ARG A 142 17.32 2.60 -5.00
C ARG A 142 16.49 1.52 -5.68
N VAL A 143 15.25 1.34 -5.23
CA VAL A 143 14.27 0.43 -5.84
C VAL A 143 12.89 1.07 -5.77
N ILE A 144 12.13 0.86 -6.83
CA ILE A 144 10.73 1.26 -6.93
C ILE A 144 9.89 0.02 -7.21
N LYS A 145 8.89 -0.20 -6.39
CA LYS A 145 7.91 -1.26 -6.55
C LYS A 145 6.54 -0.65 -6.86
N ILE A 146 5.90 -1.13 -7.90
CA ILE A 146 4.53 -0.81 -8.28
C ILE A 146 3.77 -2.09 -8.66
N ASN A 147 2.45 -2.02 -8.74
CA ASN A 147 1.66 -3.13 -9.24
C ASN A 147 1.41 -3.02 -10.76
N SER A 148 0.78 -4.04 -11.36
CA SER A 148 0.49 -4.08 -12.79
C SER A 148 -0.40 -2.92 -13.26
N THR A 149 -1.39 -2.51 -12.49
CA THR A 149 -2.28 -1.39 -12.82
C THR A 149 -1.51 -0.08 -12.84
N GLU A 150 -0.66 0.15 -11.87
CA GLU A 150 0.21 1.32 -11.77
C GLU A 150 1.27 1.34 -12.89
N PHE A 151 1.77 0.16 -13.25
CA PHE A 151 2.70 0.02 -14.38
C PHE A 151 2.02 0.38 -15.71
N GLU A 152 0.84 -0.15 -15.99
CA GLU A 152 0.08 0.20 -17.20
C GLU A 152 -0.21 1.72 -17.29
N ALA A 153 -0.50 2.37 -16.16
CA ALA A 153 -0.73 3.81 -16.11
C ALA A 153 0.55 4.65 -16.30
N THR A 154 1.72 4.05 -16.20
CA THR A 154 3.02 4.73 -16.20
C THR A 154 3.88 4.43 -17.43
N LYS A 155 3.85 3.22 -17.98
CA LYS A 155 4.82 2.71 -18.96
C LYS A 155 5.01 3.59 -20.21
N ASP A 156 3.95 4.25 -20.68
CA ASP A 156 3.98 5.10 -21.87
C ASP A 156 4.53 6.51 -21.58
N TYR A 157 4.76 6.85 -20.32
CA TYR A 157 5.24 8.18 -19.88
C TYR A 157 6.70 8.15 -19.40
N ILE A 158 7.32 6.97 -19.33
CA ILE A 158 8.70 6.80 -18.90
C ILE A 158 9.51 6.05 -19.95
N LYS A 159 10.81 6.35 -20.00
CA LYS A 159 11.76 5.58 -20.81
C LYS A 159 12.28 4.42 -19.98
N LEU A 160 11.82 3.20 -20.24
CA LEU A 160 12.12 2.02 -19.42
C LEU A 160 13.62 1.74 -19.27
N ASP A 161 14.46 2.20 -20.18
CA ASP A 161 15.92 2.05 -20.10
C ASP A 161 16.55 2.89 -18.97
N GLU A 162 15.87 3.92 -18.51
CA GLU A 162 16.30 4.73 -17.36
C GLU A 162 15.92 4.10 -16.01
N TRP A 163 15.22 2.96 -16.02
CA TRP A 163 14.70 2.25 -14.83
C TRP A 163 15.31 0.87 -14.65
N VAL A 164 16.40 0.61 -15.33
CA VAL A 164 17.18 -0.65 -15.19
C VAL A 164 17.66 -0.80 -13.74
N ASP A 165 17.56 -2.02 -13.23
CA ASP A 165 17.95 -2.43 -11.88
C ASP A 165 17.27 -1.66 -10.73
N LYS A 166 16.07 -1.08 -11.01
CA LYS A 166 15.30 -0.30 -10.05
C LYS A 166 13.83 -0.67 -9.98
N LEU A 167 13.23 -1.07 -11.10
CA LEU A 167 11.77 -1.22 -11.20
C LEU A 167 11.34 -2.66 -10.98
N ILE A 168 10.54 -2.86 -9.94
CA ILE A 168 9.81 -4.10 -9.66
C ILE A 168 8.33 -3.87 -9.93
N VAL A 169 7.71 -4.75 -10.71
CA VAL A 169 6.26 -4.73 -10.95
C VAL A 169 5.64 -6.01 -10.43
N THR A 170 4.76 -5.91 -9.44
CA THR A 170 4.01 -7.06 -8.91
C THR A 170 2.81 -7.39 -9.79
N LEU A 171 2.58 -8.70 -10.01
CA LEU A 171 1.59 -9.24 -10.95
C LEU A 171 0.52 -10.10 -10.24
N GLY A 172 0.34 -9.92 -8.93
CA GLY A 172 -0.58 -10.70 -8.11
C GLY A 172 -0.14 -12.18 -8.03
N ASP A 173 -1.04 -13.08 -8.37
CA ASP A 173 -0.83 -14.54 -8.39
C ASP A 173 0.21 -15.02 -9.40
N ARG A 174 0.63 -14.17 -10.33
CA ARG A 174 1.68 -14.47 -11.30
C ARG A 174 3.09 -14.09 -10.84
N GLY A 175 3.24 -13.57 -9.60
CA GLY A 175 4.53 -13.16 -9.05
C GLY A 175 4.91 -11.73 -9.36
N CYS A 176 6.12 -11.51 -9.84
CA CYS A 176 6.59 -10.17 -10.20
C CYS A 176 7.54 -10.19 -11.40
N MET A 177 7.79 -9.02 -11.96
CA MET A 177 8.83 -8.81 -12.96
C MET A 177 9.78 -7.70 -12.50
N TYR A 178 11.05 -7.82 -12.86
CA TYR A 178 12.11 -6.88 -12.54
C TYR A 178 12.77 -6.37 -13.83
N ARG A 179 12.98 -5.06 -13.94
CA ARG A 179 13.59 -4.43 -15.12
C ARG A 179 15.11 -4.59 -15.07
N MET A 180 15.65 -5.41 -15.95
CA MET A 180 17.08 -5.64 -16.15
C MET A 180 17.57 -4.99 -17.45
N GLU A 181 18.87 -4.94 -17.69
CA GLU A 181 19.46 -4.37 -18.93
C GLU A 181 18.85 -4.95 -20.21
N TRP A 182 18.65 -6.28 -20.26
CA TRP A 182 18.13 -7.01 -21.42
C TRP A 182 16.60 -7.09 -21.49
N GLY A 183 15.86 -6.44 -20.58
CA GLY A 183 14.40 -6.46 -20.54
C GLY A 183 13.83 -6.76 -19.16
N PHE A 184 12.59 -7.25 -19.11
CA PHE A 184 11.97 -7.71 -17.87
C PHE A 184 12.27 -9.18 -17.60
N HIS A 185 12.80 -9.47 -16.42
CA HIS A 185 12.90 -10.84 -15.91
C HIS A 185 11.70 -11.14 -15.01
N TYR A 186 11.09 -12.32 -15.21
CA TYR A 186 9.90 -12.75 -14.48
C TYR A 186 10.27 -13.72 -13.36
N TYR A 187 9.74 -13.45 -12.18
CA TYR A 187 9.84 -14.29 -10.98
C TYR A 187 8.44 -14.82 -10.65
N PRO A 188 8.11 -16.06 -11.09
CA PRO A 188 6.82 -16.66 -10.76
C PRO A 188 6.75 -17.01 -9.28
N VAL A 189 5.51 -17.13 -8.77
CA VAL A 189 5.25 -17.68 -7.43
C VAL A 189 4.44 -18.96 -7.55
N GLU A 190 4.55 -19.84 -6.56
CA GLU A 190 3.64 -20.98 -6.44
C GLU A 190 2.22 -20.47 -6.22
N GLN A 191 1.29 -21.00 -7.01
CA GLN A 191 -0.11 -20.69 -6.82
C GLN A 191 -0.61 -21.37 -5.54
N VAL A 192 -1.18 -20.57 -4.64
CA VAL A 192 -1.86 -21.06 -3.44
C VAL A 192 -3.35 -20.81 -3.59
N ASP A 193 -4.16 -21.80 -3.21
CA ASP A 193 -5.59 -21.60 -3.14
C ASP A 193 -5.92 -20.58 -2.06
N VAL A 194 -6.47 -19.45 -2.46
CA VAL A 194 -6.94 -18.43 -1.52
C VAL A 194 -8.29 -18.88 -0.97
N LEU A 195 -8.26 -19.52 0.19
CA LEU A 195 -9.49 -20.00 0.88
C LEU A 195 -10.34 -18.87 1.45
N THR A 196 -9.76 -17.68 1.58
CA THR A 196 -10.46 -16.48 2.09
C THR A 196 -9.94 -15.25 1.38
N CYS A 197 -10.85 -14.45 0.81
CA CYS A 197 -10.47 -13.09 0.41
C CYS A 197 -10.37 -12.25 1.68
N PRO A 198 -9.21 -11.63 1.97
CA PRO A 198 -9.11 -10.72 3.10
C PRO A 198 -9.93 -9.44 2.85
#